data_cca69a0e397171cef7ede1a6d76ddb28
#
_entry.id   cca69a0e397171cef7ede1a6d76ddb28
#
_cell.length_a   1.000
_cell.length_b   1.000
_cell.length_c   1.000
_cell.angle_alpha   90.00
_cell.angle_beta   90.00
_cell.angle_gamma   90.00
#
_symmetry.space_group_name_H-M   'P 1'
#
loop_
_entity.id
_entity.type
_entity.pdbx_description
1 polymer ?
#
loop_
_entity_poly.entity_id
_entity_poly.type
_entity_poly.pdbx_seq_one_letter_code
_entity_poly.pdbx_strand_id
1 'polypeptide(L)'
;MPNQEKLPRAWVYARIPGACAAPRASYDACCRQAGDEGCTAVGGGIDYKGHGPLRDGYQSMLRSIRDGKVDCVYVSRMRQISGKERYLYAFFKCAMKHHVKVRTLEYSLPDRLQQYRLGKRIEAYARRTGAPLPW
;
A
#
# COMPACT_ATOMS: atom_id res chain seq x y z
N MET A 1 -18.28 -1.02 30.05
CA MET A 1 -17.05 -1.51 29.42
C MET A 1 -16.57 -0.50 28.41
N PRO A 2 -15.44 0.12 28.70
CA PRO A 2 -14.93 1.04 27.70
C PRO A 2 -14.65 0.27 26.41
N ASN A 3 -15.12 0.79 25.32
CA ASN A 3 -14.79 0.26 24.02
C ASN A 3 -13.31 0.44 23.83
N GLN A 4 -12.58 -0.65 23.82
CA GLN A 4 -11.22 -0.61 23.34
C GLN A 4 -11.28 -0.35 21.86
N GLU A 5 -10.98 0.86 21.48
CA GLU A 5 -10.80 1.15 20.09
C GLU A 5 -9.68 0.26 19.58
N LYS A 6 -10.02 -0.61 18.66
CA LYS A 6 -9.01 -1.42 18.00
C LYS A 6 -8.15 -0.50 17.15
N LEU A 7 -6.85 -0.56 17.35
CA LEU A 7 -5.93 0.17 16.51
C LEU A 7 -6.04 -0.33 15.07
N PRO A 8 -5.93 0.57 14.09
CA PRO A 8 -5.92 0.14 12.69
C PRO A 8 -4.80 -0.87 12.45
N ARG A 9 -5.11 -1.87 11.64
CA ARG A 9 -4.19 -2.96 11.33
C ARG A 9 -3.42 -2.61 10.06
N ALA A 10 -2.09 -2.56 10.15
CA ALA A 10 -1.23 -2.15 9.06
C ALA A 10 -0.49 -3.34 8.46
N TRP A 11 -0.39 -3.34 7.14
CA TRP A 11 0.48 -4.24 6.38
C TRP A 11 1.60 -3.41 5.77
N VAL A 12 2.84 -3.87 5.93
CA VAL A 12 4.02 -3.16 5.42
C VAL A 12 4.62 -3.94 4.27
N TYR A 13 4.87 -3.27 3.17
CA TYR A 13 5.41 -3.92 1.98
C TYR A 13 6.60 -3.14 1.44
N ALA A 14 7.62 -3.87 1.03
CA ALA A 14 8.79 -3.32 0.36
C ALA A 14 9.22 -4.23 -0.78
N ARG A 15 9.85 -3.65 -1.78
CA ARG A 15 10.35 -4.39 -2.93
C ARG A 15 11.65 -3.77 -3.41
N ILE A 16 12.53 -4.61 -3.97
CA ILE A 16 13.68 -4.12 -4.70
C ILE A 16 13.29 -4.01 -6.17
N PRO A 17 13.25 -2.81 -6.74
CA PRO A 17 13.24 -2.66 -8.19
C PRO A 17 14.69 -2.74 -8.66
N GLY A 18 15.06 -3.85 -9.29
CA GLY A 18 16.42 -4.07 -9.77
C GLY A 18 17.39 -4.40 -8.63
N ALA A 19 18.64 -3.98 -8.75
CA ALA A 19 19.71 -4.34 -7.83
C ALA A 19 19.88 -3.35 -6.67
N CYS A 20 18.84 -2.68 -6.26
CA CYS A 20 18.98 -1.64 -5.27
C CYS A 20 19.11 -2.13 -3.87
N ALA A 21 19.96 -1.46 -3.11
CA ALA A 21 20.19 -1.75 -1.72
C ALA A 21 19.03 -1.28 -0.84
N ALA A 22 18.83 -1.98 0.25
CA ALA A 22 18.09 -1.56 1.44
C ALA A 22 16.55 -1.54 1.35
N PRO A 23 15.90 -2.61 0.85
CA PRO A 23 14.45 -2.74 1.04
C PRO A 23 14.11 -2.90 2.52
N ARG A 24 15.04 -3.46 3.30
CA ARG A 24 14.86 -3.62 4.74
C ARG A 24 14.76 -2.27 5.45
N ALA A 25 15.56 -1.30 5.04
CA ALA A 25 15.50 0.05 5.62
C ALA A 25 14.15 0.71 5.31
N SER A 26 13.64 0.55 4.08
CA SER A 26 12.30 1.04 3.72
C SER A 26 11.21 0.37 4.53
N TYR A 27 11.33 -0.94 4.69
CA TYR A 27 10.38 -1.73 5.48
C TYR A 27 10.35 -1.24 6.92
N ASP A 28 11.53 -1.11 7.54
CA ASP A 28 11.62 -0.69 8.93
C ASP A 28 11.10 0.75 9.13
N ALA A 29 11.37 1.64 8.19
CA ALA A 29 10.86 3.01 8.24
C ALA A 29 9.33 3.03 8.16
N CYS A 30 8.75 2.19 7.33
CA CYS A 30 7.30 2.07 7.24
C CYS A 30 6.69 1.51 8.52
N CYS A 31 7.36 0.55 9.15
CA CYS A 31 6.91 0.01 10.44
C CYS A 31 6.90 1.10 11.52
N ARG A 32 7.94 1.91 11.56
CA ARG A 32 8.01 3.03 12.51
C ARG A 32 6.90 4.04 12.26
N GLN A 33 6.70 4.40 11.00
CA GLN A 33 5.65 5.36 10.64
C GLN A 33 4.27 4.84 11.01
N ALA A 34 3.99 3.57 10.74
CA ALA A 34 2.71 2.96 11.10
C ALA A 34 2.50 3.02 12.62
N GLY A 35 3.52 2.69 13.40
CA GLY A 35 3.45 2.78 14.86
C GLY A 35 3.23 4.21 15.34
N ASP A 36 3.94 5.18 14.74
CA ASP A 36 3.80 6.59 15.09
C ASP A 36 2.40 7.12 14.77
N GLU A 37 1.76 6.56 13.76
CA GLU A 37 0.39 6.94 13.38
C GLU A 37 -0.68 6.14 14.11
N GLY A 38 -0.28 5.34 15.10
CA GLY A 38 -1.21 4.61 15.94
C GLY A 38 -1.72 3.30 15.35
N CYS A 39 -1.01 2.73 14.38
CA CYS A 39 -1.39 1.46 13.78
C CYS A 39 -0.64 0.30 14.40
N THR A 40 -1.25 -0.88 14.36
CA THR A 40 -0.59 -2.13 14.74
C THR A 40 -0.16 -2.86 13.47
N ALA A 41 1.13 -3.14 13.33
CA ALA A 41 1.62 -3.94 12.21
C ALA A 41 1.19 -5.39 12.41
N VAL A 42 0.35 -5.91 11.51
CA VAL A 42 -0.18 -7.28 11.62
C VAL A 42 0.48 -8.22 10.61
N GLY A 43 1.25 -7.68 9.67
CA GLY A 43 1.96 -8.48 8.72
C GLY A 43 2.73 -7.61 7.75
N GLY A 44 3.47 -8.26 6.87
CA GLY A 44 4.22 -7.56 5.86
C GLY A 44 5.08 -8.52 5.06
N GLY A 45 5.80 -7.97 4.10
CA GLY A 45 6.69 -8.76 3.28
C GLY A 45 7.66 -7.91 2.49
N ILE A 46 8.75 -8.52 2.09
CA ILE A 46 9.76 -7.90 1.24
C ILE A 46 9.98 -8.82 0.05
N ASP A 47 9.79 -8.29 -1.15
CA ASP A 47 10.12 -9.02 -2.37
C ASP A 47 11.51 -8.59 -2.85
N TYR A 48 12.44 -9.53 -2.84
CA TYR A 48 13.82 -9.28 -3.27
C TYR A 48 14.02 -9.49 -4.75
N LYS A 49 13.09 -10.18 -5.40
CA LYS A 49 13.16 -10.47 -6.83
C LYS A 49 11.76 -10.66 -7.37
N GLY A 50 11.65 -10.77 -8.68
CA GLY A 50 10.38 -10.98 -9.34
C GLY A 50 9.84 -9.71 -9.99
N HIS A 51 8.98 -9.89 -10.97
CA HIS A 51 8.41 -8.83 -11.76
C HIS A 51 6.90 -8.94 -11.81
N GLY A 52 6.25 -7.80 -11.96
CA GLY A 52 4.83 -7.75 -12.11
C GLY A 52 4.06 -8.18 -10.86
N PRO A 53 2.77 -8.49 -11.02
CA PRO A 53 1.90 -8.76 -9.87
C PRO A 53 2.01 -10.17 -9.29
N LEU A 54 2.88 -11.02 -9.83
CA LEU A 54 3.01 -12.41 -9.36
C LEU A 54 4.03 -12.58 -8.24
N ARG A 55 4.59 -11.49 -7.71
CA ARG A 55 5.54 -11.55 -6.60
C ARG A 55 4.87 -12.09 -5.34
N ASP A 56 5.57 -12.95 -4.61
CA ASP A 56 4.99 -13.63 -3.44
C ASP A 56 4.55 -12.68 -2.34
N GLY A 57 5.39 -11.71 -1.98
CA GLY A 57 5.03 -10.73 -0.95
C GLY A 57 3.86 -9.87 -1.38
N TYR A 58 3.83 -9.47 -2.63
CA TYR A 58 2.74 -8.69 -3.19
C TYR A 58 1.43 -9.50 -3.17
N GLN A 59 1.46 -10.76 -3.56
CA GLN A 59 0.28 -11.62 -3.53
C GLN A 59 -0.23 -11.85 -2.11
N SER A 60 0.67 -12.00 -1.15
CA SER A 60 0.29 -12.12 0.26
C SER A 60 -0.42 -10.86 0.75
N MET A 61 0.06 -9.68 0.34
CA MET A 61 -0.57 -8.41 0.66
C MET A 61 -1.99 -8.35 0.10
N LEU A 62 -2.16 -8.67 -1.19
CA LEU A 62 -3.48 -8.66 -1.82
C LEU A 62 -4.44 -9.63 -1.15
N ARG A 63 -3.94 -10.80 -0.79
CA ARG A 63 -4.75 -11.80 -0.09
C ARG A 63 -5.23 -11.28 1.26
N SER A 64 -4.34 -10.65 2.01
CA SER A 64 -4.69 -10.07 3.31
C SER A 64 -5.71 -8.94 3.19
N ILE A 65 -5.62 -8.14 2.14
CA ILE A 65 -6.61 -7.10 1.84
C ILE A 65 -7.98 -7.76 1.56
N ARG A 66 -8.01 -8.76 0.68
CA ARG A 66 -9.25 -9.45 0.31
C ARG A 66 -9.90 -10.17 1.48
N ASP A 67 -9.08 -10.70 2.37
CA ASP A 67 -9.56 -11.44 3.54
C ASP A 67 -9.99 -10.52 4.69
N GLY A 68 -9.91 -9.21 4.51
CA GLY A 68 -10.33 -8.26 5.54
C GLY A 68 -9.42 -8.22 6.76
N LYS A 69 -8.15 -8.59 6.60
CA LYS A 69 -7.20 -8.69 7.71
C LYS A 69 -6.43 -7.40 7.99
N VAL A 70 -6.54 -6.41 7.11
CA VAL A 70 -5.78 -5.16 7.24
C VAL A 70 -6.69 -3.97 6.97
N ASP A 71 -6.34 -2.84 7.56
CA ASP A 71 -7.06 -1.57 7.40
C ASP A 71 -6.24 -0.56 6.60
N CYS A 72 -4.92 -0.71 6.58
CA CYS A 72 -4.04 0.18 5.83
C CYS A 72 -2.79 -0.55 5.37
N VAL A 73 -2.20 -0.04 4.29
CA VAL A 73 -0.97 -0.55 3.71
C VAL A 73 0.05 0.57 3.71
N TYR A 74 1.28 0.28 4.14
CA TYR A 74 2.39 1.21 4.13
C TYR A 74 3.47 0.77 3.16
N VAL A 75 3.85 1.65 2.26
CA VAL A 75 5.00 1.48 1.36
C VAL A 75 5.79 2.78 1.38
N SER A 76 7.09 2.72 1.15
CA SER A 76 7.89 3.94 1.12
C SER A 76 7.54 4.81 -0.10
N ARG A 77 7.29 4.18 -1.24
CA ARG A 77 6.89 4.83 -2.50
C ARG A 77 5.93 3.96 -3.28
N MET A 78 5.13 4.58 -4.12
CA MET A 78 4.22 3.84 -5.00
C MET A 78 4.95 2.84 -5.91
N ARG A 79 6.19 3.15 -6.30
CA ARG A 79 7.01 2.25 -7.11
C ARG A 79 7.29 0.91 -6.45
N GLN A 80 7.21 0.84 -5.13
CA GLN A 80 7.32 -0.43 -4.41
C GLN A 80 6.19 -1.38 -4.82
N ILE A 81 5.02 -0.83 -5.13
CA ILE A 81 3.89 -1.62 -5.63
C ILE A 81 4.09 -1.92 -7.10
N SER A 82 4.26 -0.91 -7.92
CA SER A 82 4.53 -1.07 -9.34
C SER A 82 5.02 0.24 -9.95
N GLY A 83 5.81 0.14 -11.02
CA GLY A 83 6.16 1.28 -11.84
C GLY A 83 5.17 1.54 -12.98
N LYS A 84 4.15 0.69 -13.14
CA LYS A 84 3.17 0.80 -14.23
C LYS A 84 1.83 1.24 -13.69
N GLU A 85 1.27 2.29 -14.30
CA GLU A 85 0.02 2.88 -13.83
C GLU A 85 -1.13 1.87 -13.81
N ARG A 86 -1.21 0.98 -14.81
CA ARG A 86 -2.29 -0.02 -14.87
C ARG A 86 -2.29 -0.95 -13.66
N TYR A 87 -1.11 -1.34 -13.18
CA TYR A 87 -1.02 -2.20 -12.00
C TYR A 87 -1.27 -1.43 -10.71
N LEU A 88 -0.82 -0.16 -10.66
CA LEU A 88 -1.14 0.70 -9.53
C LEU A 88 -2.64 0.92 -9.42
N TYR A 89 -3.30 1.18 -10.54
CA TYR A 89 -4.74 1.37 -10.55
C TYR A 89 -5.48 0.10 -10.08
N ALA A 90 -5.05 -1.06 -10.55
CA ALA A 90 -5.61 -2.34 -10.10
C ALA A 90 -5.44 -2.53 -8.59
N PHE A 91 -4.26 -2.19 -8.06
CA PHE A 91 -4.01 -2.25 -6.62
C PHE A 91 -4.94 -1.33 -5.85
N PHE A 92 -5.07 -0.07 -6.28
CA PHE A 92 -5.94 0.89 -5.59
C PHE A 92 -7.40 0.48 -5.66
N LYS A 93 -7.86 -0.07 -6.78
CA LYS A 93 -9.24 -0.60 -6.85
C LYS A 93 -9.46 -1.71 -5.83
N CYS A 94 -8.49 -2.61 -5.70
CA CYS A 94 -8.57 -3.68 -4.70
C CYS A 94 -8.63 -3.10 -3.28
N ALA A 95 -7.74 -2.16 -2.97
CA ALA A 95 -7.70 -1.52 -1.65
C ALA A 95 -9.02 -0.79 -1.36
N MET A 96 -9.52 -0.02 -2.31
CA MET A 96 -10.76 0.75 -2.14
C MET A 96 -11.98 -0.16 -1.97
N LYS A 97 -12.05 -1.23 -2.74
CA LYS A 97 -13.14 -2.20 -2.65
C LYS A 97 -13.23 -2.80 -1.24
N HIS A 98 -12.09 -2.94 -0.57
CA HIS A 98 -12.01 -3.53 0.76
C HIS A 98 -11.79 -2.48 1.86
N HIS A 99 -11.94 -1.20 1.52
CA HIS A 99 -11.86 -0.09 2.48
C HIS A 99 -10.48 0.02 3.15
N VAL A 100 -9.41 -0.30 2.42
CA VAL A 100 -8.04 -0.22 2.90
C VAL A 100 -7.41 1.10 2.48
N LYS A 101 -6.80 1.80 3.42
CA LYS A 101 -6.06 3.03 3.15
C LYS A 101 -4.63 2.70 2.73
N VAL A 102 -4.04 3.56 1.92
CA VAL A 102 -2.66 3.39 1.44
C VAL A 102 -1.85 4.60 1.86
N ARG A 103 -0.70 4.36 2.46
CA ARG A 103 0.20 5.41 2.96
C ARG A 103 1.58 5.24 2.34
N THR A 104 2.20 6.36 2.02
CA THR A 104 3.58 6.40 1.53
C THR A 104 4.42 7.30 2.41
N LEU A 105 5.74 7.06 2.45
CA LEU A 105 6.65 7.88 3.24
C LEU A 105 7.27 9.00 2.43
N GLU A 106 7.46 8.78 1.16
CA GLU A 106 8.20 9.70 0.30
C GLU A 106 7.42 10.04 -0.95
N TYR A 107 7.58 11.29 -1.39
CA TYR A 107 7.03 11.75 -2.65
C TYR A 107 8.14 12.41 -3.45
N SER A 108 8.53 11.78 -4.55
CA SER A 108 9.36 12.41 -5.57
C SER A 108 8.47 13.13 -6.57
N LEU A 109 9.05 14.07 -7.33
CA LEU A 109 8.29 14.76 -8.37
C LEU A 109 7.68 13.80 -9.42
N PRO A 110 8.42 12.79 -9.92
CA PRO A 110 7.82 11.80 -10.82
C PRO A 110 6.67 11.04 -10.17
N ASP A 111 6.79 10.70 -8.89
CA ASP A 111 5.72 10.01 -8.18
C ASP A 111 4.48 10.89 -8.07
N ARG A 112 4.65 12.18 -7.80
CA ARG A 112 3.54 13.13 -7.75
C ARG A 112 2.83 13.27 -9.08
N LEU A 113 3.57 13.37 -10.17
CA LEU A 113 2.98 13.48 -11.51
C LEU A 113 2.19 12.22 -11.86
N GLN A 114 2.75 11.07 -11.53
CA GLN A 114 2.07 9.80 -11.72
C GLN A 114 0.83 9.69 -10.86
N GLN A 115 0.92 10.11 -9.62
CA GLN A 115 -0.21 10.13 -8.70
C GLN A 115 -1.30 11.10 -9.16
N TYR A 116 -0.93 12.23 -9.75
CA TYR A 116 -1.91 13.19 -10.23
C TYR A 116 -2.83 12.57 -11.28
N ARG A 117 -2.26 11.89 -12.27
CA ARG A 117 -3.03 11.21 -13.32
C ARG A 117 -3.82 10.04 -12.74
N LEU A 118 -3.15 9.24 -11.95
CA LEU A 118 -3.75 8.09 -11.28
C LEU A 118 -4.81 8.54 -10.29
N GLY A 119 -4.56 9.63 -9.57
CA GLY A 119 -5.50 10.19 -8.61
C GLY A 119 -6.85 10.51 -9.22
N LYS A 120 -6.86 11.08 -10.43
CA LYS A 120 -8.12 11.37 -11.13
C LYS A 120 -8.89 10.10 -11.47
N ARG A 121 -8.18 9.04 -11.88
CA ARG A 121 -8.81 7.75 -12.16
C ARG A 121 -9.38 7.12 -10.90
N ILE A 122 -8.65 7.23 -9.79
CA ILE A 122 -9.09 6.72 -8.49
C ILE A 122 -10.33 7.48 -8.02
N GLU A 123 -10.33 8.79 -8.13
CA GLU A 123 -11.49 9.61 -7.76
C GLU A 123 -12.72 9.26 -8.60
N ALA A 124 -12.53 9.03 -9.89
CA ALA A 124 -13.62 8.62 -10.77
C ALA A 124 -14.19 7.25 -10.35
N TYR A 125 -13.31 6.34 -10.00
CA TYR A 125 -13.72 5.03 -9.50
C TYR A 125 -14.51 5.15 -8.19
N ALA A 126 -14.03 6.00 -7.27
CA ALA A 126 -14.73 6.24 -5.99
C ALA A 126 -16.13 6.80 -6.22
N ARG A 127 -16.28 7.78 -7.12
CA ARG A 127 -17.59 8.34 -7.43
C ARG A 127 -18.51 7.32 -8.07
N ARG A 128 -17.98 6.47 -8.94
CA ARG A 128 -18.79 5.47 -9.64
C ARG A 128 -19.26 4.35 -8.73
N THR A 129 -18.44 3.95 -7.78
CA THR A 129 -18.70 2.78 -6.93
C THR A 129 -19.17 3.14 -5.53
N GLY A 130 -19.01 4.38 -5.10
CA GLY A 130 -19.29 4.77 -3.73
C GLY A 130 -18.20 4.37 -2.73
N ALA A 131 -17.07 3.80 -3.21
CA ALA A 131 -15.97 3.43 -2.32
C ALA A 131 -15.28 4.67 -1.76
N PRO A 132 -14.79 4.62 -0.49
CA PRO A 132 -14.01 5.72 0.06
C PRO A 132 -12.66 5.86 -0.64
N LEU A 133 -12.12 7.07 -0.68
CA LEU A 133 -10.80 7.30 -1.23
C LEU A 133 -9.75 6.55 -0.39
N PRO A 134 -8.66 6.04 -1.02
CA PRO A 134 -7.68 5.23 -0.31
C PRO A 134 -6.67 6.03 0.50
N TRP A 135 -6.76 7.32 0.53
CA TRP A 135 -5.88 8.20 1.31
C TRP A 135 -6.61 9.03 2.34
#